data_bcfbc35301349271e438c77fc4d56520
#
_entry.id   bcfbc35301349271e438c77fc4d56520
#
_cell.length_a   1.000
_cell.length_b   1.000
_cell.length_c   1.000
_cell.angle_alpha   90.00
_cell.angle_beta   90.00
_cell.angle_gamma   90.00
#
_symmetry.space_group_name_H-M   'P 1'
#
loop_
_entity.id
_entity.type
_entity.pdbx_description
1 polymer ?
#
loop_
_entity_poly.entity_id
_entity_poly.type
_entity_poly.pdbx_seq_one_letter_code
_entity_poly.pdbx_strand_id
1 'polypeptide(L)'
;YFSFNPETTLSFVPLQNFLANKKLHFLINSYLNFEWKIYSCITWYNPTSKEEHYVHRTHRDYDDYKALGINIYWNKVSKNNGALSFVKKSHNSETSIEQKDLLIGEKGQVYLVDYFGLHAGNQVTNNFRYTTTIRVGKYLNYATVVNGFSISPSEK
;
A
#
# COMPACT_ATOMS: atom_id res chain seq x y z
N TYR A 1 3.06 -11.35 -12.77
CA TYR A 1 2.65 -9.97 -12.49
C TYR A 1 3.48 -8.99 -13.34
N PHE A 2 2.91 -7.82 -13.58
CA PHE A 2 3.59 -6.70 -14.22
C PHE A 2 3.58 -5.52 -13.27
N SER A 3 4.64 -4.72 -13.27
CA SER A 3 4.72 -3.50 -12.48
C SER A 3 5.07 -2.31 -13.35
N PHE A 4 4.49 -1.17 -13.03
CA PHE A 4 4.86 0.10 -13.62
C PHE A 4 5.86 0.78 -12.69
N ASN A 5 6.86 1.44 -13.29
CA ASN A 5 7.85 2.15 -12.51
C ASN A 5 7.25 3.36 -11.75
N PRO A 6 7.94 3.84 -10.70
CA PRO A 6 7.45 4.94 -9.88
C PRO A 6 7.19 6.23 -10.68
N GLU A 7 8.05 6.56 -11.62
CA GLU A 7 7.95 7.78 -12.44
C GLU A 7 6.66 7.78 -13.28
N THR A 8 6.40 6.67 -13.99
CA THR A 8 5.17 6.50 -14.75
C THR A 8 3.94 6.55 -13.85
N THR A 9 3.98 5.89 -12.69
CA THR A 9 2.86 5.89 -11.75
C THR A 9 2.59 7.30 -11.20
N LEU A 10 3.63 8.00 -10.77
CA LEU A 10 3.52 9.34 -10.18
C LEU A 10 3.26 10.45 -11.21
N SER A 11 3.48 10.21 -12.49
CA SER A 11 3.10 11.17 -13.55
C SER A 11 1.59 11.23 -13.80
N PHE A 12 0.80 10.31 -13.25
CA PHE A 12 -0.64 10.29 -13.39
C PHE A 12 -1.31 11.41 -12.58
N VAL A 13 -1.78 12.45 -13.25
CA VAL A 13 -2.31 13.68 -12.63
C VAL A 13 -3.39 13.41 -11.56
N PRO A 14 -4.38 12.51 -11.75
CA PRO A 14 -5.34 12.22 -10.70
C PRO A 14 -4.70 11.66 -9.42
N LEU A 15 -3.62 10.89 -9.53
CA LEU A 15 -2.88 10.39 -8.38
C LEU A 15 -2.13 11.53 -7.67
N GLN A 16 -1.51 12.44 -8.42
CA GLN A 16 -0.86 13.62 -7.85
C GLN A 16 -1.87 14.47 -7.04
N ASN A 17 -3.05 14.74 -7.63
CA ASN A 17 -4.11 15.49 -6.96
C ASN A 17 -4.61 14.78 -5.69
N PHE A 18 -4.72 13.46 -5.72
CA PHE A 18 -5.06 12.67 -4.54
C PHE A 18 -3.98 12.76 -3.47
N LEU A 19 -2.70 12.62 -3.84
CA LEU A 19 -1.57 12.72 -2.91
C LEU A 19 -1.40 14.11 -2.32
N ALA A 20 -1.80 15.18 -3.04
CA ALA A 20 -1.81 16.55 -2.53
C ALA A 20 -3.02 16.87 -1.62
N ASN A 21 -3.92 15.92 -1.36
CA ASN A 21 -5.11 16.13 -0.57
C ASN A 21 -4.79 16.39 0.91
N LYS A 22 -5.25 17.53 1.44
CA LYS A 22 -5.00 17.95 2.84
C LYS A 22 -5.49 16.94 3.88
N LYS A 23 -6.63 16.27 3.64
CA LYS A 23 -7.16 15.25 4.57
C LYS A 23 -6.26 14.02 4.60
N LEU A 24 -5.72 13.59 3.46
CA LEU A 24 -4.76 12.51 3.41
C LEU A 24 -3.50 12.86 4.20
N HIS A 25 -2.93 14.05 3.98
CA HIS A 25 -1.77 14.54 4.74
C HIS A 25 -2.05 14.60 6.24
N PHE A 26 -3.22 15.10 6.63
CA PHE A 26 -3.63 15.13 8.04
C PHE A 26 -3.66 13.73 8.66
N LEU A 27 -4.25 12.75 7.98
CA LEU A 27 -4.31 11.35 8.46
C LEU A 27 -2.91 10.75 8.61
N ILE A 28 -2.06 10.92 7.60
CA ILE A 28 -0.69 10.39 7.62
C ILE A 28 0.12 11.07 8.73
N ASN A 29 0.07 12.39 8.85
CA ASN A 29 0.77 13.14 9.89
C ASN A 29 0.30 12.75 11.29
N SER A 30 -1.01 12.59 11.49
CA SER A 30 -1.58 12.17 12.77
C SER A 30 -1.11 10.78 13.21
N TYR A 31 -0.89 9.88 12.26
CA TYR A 31 -0.40 8.54 12.55
C TYR A 31 1.12 8.50 12.74
N LEU A 32 1.87 9.05 11.79
CA LEU A 32 3.33 8.98 11.78
C LEU A 32 3.94 9.89 12.86
N ASN A 33 3.39 11.10 13.03
CA ASN A 33 3.86 12.13 13.98
C ASN A 33 5.33 12.55 13.75
N PHE A 34 5.76 12.56 12.47
CA PHE A 34 7.05 13.06 12.02
C PHE A 34 6.98 13.43 10.53
N GLU A 35 7.97 14.16 10.05
CA GLU A 35 8.12 14.45 8.61
C GLU A 35 8.34 13.13 7.83
N TRP A 36 7.51 12.89 6.84
CA TRP A 36 7.54 11.69 6.03
C TRP A 36 7.83 12.00 4.56
N LYS A 37 8.31 10.98 3.86
CA LYS A 37 8.56 11.01 2.41
C LYS A 37 7.94 9.79 1.76
N ILE A 38 7.65 9.90 0.47
CA ILE A 38 7.33 8.74 -0.36
C ILE A 38 8.66 8.05 -0.69
N TYR A 39 8.83 6.83 -0.25
CA TYR A 39 10.02 6.04 -0.53
C TYR A 39 9.77 4.87 -1.47
N SER A 40 8.51 4.54 -1.76
CA SER A 40 8.13 3.54 -2.75
C SER A 40 6.79 3.90 -3.38
N CYS A 41 6.67 3.69 -4.69
CA CYS A 41 5.42 3.86 -5.41
C CYS A 41 5.41 2.86 -6.56
N ILE A 42 4.58 1.83 -6.46
CA ILE A 42 4.53 0.75 -7.44
C ILE A 42 3.08 0.47 -7.79
N THR A 43 2.81 0.44 -9.09
CA THR A 43 1.53 -0.03 -9.61
C THR A 43 1.69 -1.44 -10.14
N TRP A 44 0.84 -2.34 -9.66
CA TRP A 44 0.85 -3.75 -9.96
C TRP A 44 -0.35 -4.16 -10.78
N TYR A 45 -0.12 -4.89 -11.85
CA TYR A 45 -1.11 -5.68 -12.54
C TYR A 45 -0.86 -7.16 -12.23
N ASN A 46 -1.76 -7.80 -11.54
CA ASN A 46 -1.70 -9.19 -11.14
C ASN A 46 -2.80 -9.98 -11.87
N PRO A 47 -2.49 -10.72 -12.94
CA PRO A 47 -3.42 -11.66 -13.54
C PRO A 47 -3.65 -12.87 -12.63
N THR A 48 -4.63 -13.69 -12.97
CA THR A 48 -4.82 -15.01 -12.34
C THR A 48 -3.53 -15.84 -12.46
N SER A 49 -3.09 -16.40 -11.34
CA SER A 49 -1.91 -17.26 -11.27
C SER A 49 -2.16 -18.42 -10.31
N LYS A 50 -1.56 -19.58 -10.62
CA LYS A 50 -1.48 -20.72 -9.71
C LYS A 50 -0.20 -20.73 -8.89
N GLU A 51 0.76 -19.88 -9.25
CA GLU A 51 2.04 -19.79 -8.56
C GLU A 51 1.89 -19.11 -7.20
N GLU A 52 2.44 -19.72 -6.18
CA GLU A 52 2.51 -19.14 -4.84
C GLU A 52 3.81 -18.35 -4.71
N HIS A 53 3.71 -17.10 -4.29
CA HIS A 53 4.85 -16.24 -3.96
C HIS A 53 4.95 -16.04 -2.44
N TYR A 54 6.13 -15.70 -1.95
CA TYR A 54 6.35 -15.46 -0.51
C TYR A 54 5.41 -14.39 0.07
N VAL A 55 5.03 -13.38 -0.72
CA VAL A 55 4.10 -12.31 -0.32
C VAL A 55 2.67 -12.81 -0.04
N HIS A 56 2.33 -14.03 -0.47
CA HIS A 56 1.06 -14.68 -0.15
C HIS A 56 1.05 -15.26 1.28
N ARG A 57 2.20 -15.42 1.89
CA ARG A 57 2.31 -15.84 3.30
C ARG A 57 2.21 -14.62 4.20
N THR A 58 1.63 -14.81 5.38
CA THR A 58 1.53 -13.72 6.35
C THR A 58 2.91 -13.32 6.83
N HIS A 59 3.24 -12.04 6.71
CA HIS A 59 4.53 -11.46 7.05
C HIS A 59 4.37 -10.03 7.58
N ARG A 60 5.48 -9.43 7.99
CA ARG A 60 5.64 -8.01 8.28
C ARG A 60 6.66 -7.44 7.32
N ASP A 61 6.47 -6.19 6.93
CA ASP A 61 7.53 -5.45 6.26
C ASP A 61 8.37 -4.70 7.30
N TYR A 62 9.68 -4.74 7.11
CA TYR A 62 10.65 -4.09 8.00
C TYR A 62 11.41 -2.96 7.28
N ASP A 63 10.77 -2.31 6.33
CA ASP A 63 11.35 -1.23 5.53
C ASP A 63 11.70 -0.01 6.39
N ASP A 64 10.85 0.28 7.37
CA ASP A 64 10.97 1.38 8.30
C ASP A 64 10.38 0.95 9.65
N TYR A 65 10.79 1.59 10.75
CA TYR A 65 10.26 1.30 12.08
C TYR A 65 8.81 1.77 12.26
N LYS A 66 8.36 2.73 11.44
CA LYS A 66 7.00 3.21 11.37
C LYS A 66 6.72 3.78 9.98
N ALA A 67 5.88 3.11 9.25
CA ALA A 67 5.52 3.47 7.88
C ALA A 67 4.04 3.17 7.59
N LEU A 68 3.49 3.87 6.61
CA LEU A 68 2.17 3.57 6.08
C LEU A 68 2.25 3.22 4.59
N GLY A 69 1.47 2.24 4.18
CA GLY A 69 1.14 2.01 2.79
C GLY A 69 -0.20 2.62 2.43
N ILE A 70 -0.24 3.34 1.34
CA ILE A 70 -1.46 3.82 0.70
C ILE A 70 -1.77 2.85 -0.42
N ASN A 71 -2.81 2.03 -0.26
CA ASN A 71 -3.23 1.06 -1.27
C ASN A 71 -4.45 1.57 -2.02
N ILE A 72 -4.34 1.68 -3.33
CA ILE A 72 -5.40 2.16 -4.22
C ILE A 72 -5.81 1.03 -5.14
N TYR A 73 -7.10 0.72 -5.20
CA TYR A 73 -7.67 -0.27 -6.10
C TYR A 73 -8.18 0.38 -7.38
N TRP A 74 -7.65 -0.04 -8.52
CA TRP A 74 -8.06 0.45 -9.84
C TRP A 74 -9.16 -0.38 -10.50
N ASN A 75 -9.48 -1.52 -9.91
CA ASN A 75 -10.63 -2.36 -10.24
C ASN A 75 -11.30 -2.83 -8.95
N LYS A 76 -12.49 -3.44 -9.06
CA LYS A 76 -13.12 -4.11 -7.92
C LYS A 76 -12.22 -5.23 -7.42
N VAL A 77 -11.94 -5.23 -6.11
CA VAL A 77 -11.13 -6.25 -5.44
C VAL A 77 -12.00 -7.02 -4.44
N SER A 78 -12.00 -8.32 -4.58
CA SER A 78 -12.76 -9.26 -3.77
C SER A 78 -11.85 -10.36 -3.21
N LYS A 79 -12.41 -11.27 -2.44
CA LYS A 79 -11.69 -12.43 -1.91
C LYS A 79 -10.92 -13.21 -2.99
N ASN A 80 -11.54 -13.38 -4.18
CA ASN A 80 -11.02 -14.28 -5.21
C ASN A 80 -10.05 -13.61 -6.19
N ASN A 81 -9.94 -12.29 -6.19
CA ASN A 81 -8.97 -11.57 -7.01
C ASN A 81 -7.90 -10.85 -6.19
N GLY A 82 -7.51 -11.47 -5.08
CA GLY A 82 -6.28 -11.15 -4.38
C GLY A 82 -6.36 -10.00 -3.40
N ALA A 83 -7.50 -9.84 -2.69
CA ALA A 83 -7.61 -8.83 -1.63
C ALA A 83 -6.45 -8.95 -0.62
N LEU A 84 -5.90 -7.83 -0.19
CA LEU A 84 -4.94 -7.80 0.90
C LEU A 84 -5.59 -8.32 2.18
N SER A 85 -4.96 -9.24 2.88
CA SER A 85 -5.35 -9.65 4.22
C SER A 85 -4.51 -8.93 5.27
N PHE A 86 -5.13 -8.59 6.39
CA PHE A 86 -4.49 -7.83 7.47
C PHE A 86 -4.99 -8.31 8.83
N VAL A 87 -4.09 -8.40 9.81
CA VAL A 87 -4.41 -8.70 11.20
C VAL A 87 -4.42 -7.41 12.00
N LYS A 88 -5.61 -7.00 12.46
CA LYS A 88 -5.76 -5.75 13.24
C LYS A 88 -4.89 -5.73 14.48
N LYS A 89 -4.30 -4.56 14.78
CA LYS A 89 -3.46 -4.29 15.96
C LYS A 89 -2.17 -5.11 16.04
N SER A 90 -1.86 -5.92 15.05
CA SER A 90 -0.68 -6.79 15.07
C SER A 90 0.65 -6.03 14.96
N HIS A 91 0.64 -4.73 14.64
CA HIS A 91 1.83 -3.87 14.65
C HIS A 91 2.35 -3.59 16.07
N ASN A 92 1.53 -3.76 17.11
CA ASN A 92 1.88 -3.46 18.50
C ASN A 92 2.17 -4.69 19.37
N SER A 93 1.87 -5.91 18.90
CA SER A 93 1.94 -7.11 19.74
C SER A 93 2.16 -8.38 18.92
N GLU A 94 2.63 -9.42 19.61
CA GLU A 94 2.54 -10.80 19.15
C GLU A 94 1.07 -11.25 19.18
N THR A 95 0.32 -10.91 18.14
CA THR A 95 -1.09 -11.28 18.03
C THR A 95 -1.18 -12.64 17.33
N SER A 96 -2.12 -13.48 17.75
CA SER A 96 -2.43 -14.71 17.02
C SER A 96 -2.89 -14.41 15.60
N ILE A 97 -2.48 -15.24 14.64
CA ILE A 97 -2.77 -15.06 13.21
C ILE A 97 -4.23 -15.48 12.87
N GLU A 98 -5.02 -15.86 13.86
CA GLU A 98 -6.31 -16.54 13.67
C GLU A 98 -7.37 -15.69 12.97
N GLN A 99 -7.32 -14.37 13.13
CA GLN A 99 -8.33 -13.49 12.53
C GLN A 99 -7.71 -12.47 11.57
N LYS A 100 -7.86 -12.75 10.27
CA LYS A 100 -7.46 -11.83 9.21
C LYS A 100 -8.68 -11.18 8.58
N ASP A 101 -8.65 -9.86 8.49
CA ASP A 101 -9.61 -9.13 7.66
C ASP A 101 -9.13 -9.07 6.22
N LEU A 102 -10.08 -9.15 5.30
CA LEU A 102 -9.81 -8.94 3.88
C LEU A 102 -10.16 -7.49 3.53
N LEU A 103 -9.21 -6.79 2.97
CA LEU A 103 -9.42 -5.44 2.46
C LEU A 103 -10.02 -5.54 1.05
N ILE A 104 -11.33 -5.74 0.99
CA ILE A 104 -12.10 -5.81 -0.25
C ILE A 104 -12.67 -4.42 -0.59
N GLY A 105 -12.84 -4.11 -1.86
CA GLY A 105 -13.39 -2.80 -2.23
C GLY A 105 -13.70 -2.63 -3.70
N GLU A 106 -14.41 -1.57 -4.00
CA GLU A 106 -14.72 -1.17 -5.37
C GLU A 106 -13.54 -0.41 -6.00
N LYS A 107 -13.61 -0.15 -7.29
CA LYS A 107 -12.67 0.74 -7.98
C LYS A 107 -12.61 2.11 -7.29
N GLY A 108 -11.39 2.59 -7.01
CA GLY A 108 -11.15 3.85 -6.30
C GLY A 108 -11.09 3.70 -4.77
N GLN A 109 -11.32 2.51 -4.23
CA GLN A 109 -11.15 2.27 -2.80
C GLN A 109 -9.68 2.48 -2.39
N VAL A 110 -9.47 3.20 -1.28
CA VAL A 110 -8.15 3.45 -0.69
C VAL A 110 -8.10 2.89 0.72
N TYR A 111 -7.00 2.25 1.05
CA TYR A 111 -6.67 1.80 2.40
C TYR A 111 -5.33 2.38 2.84
N LEU A 112 -5.29 2.89 4.07
CA LEU A 112 -4.04 3.20 4.78
C LEU A 112 -3.71 2.01 5.68
N VAL A 113 -2.56 1.40 5.46
CA VAL A 113 -2.16 0.15 6.13
C VAL A 113 -0.77 0.33 6.73
N ASP A 114 -0.63 0.04 8.02
CA ASP A 114 0.69 -0.11 8.63
C ASP A 114 1.25 -1.50 8.29
N TYR A 115 2.22 -1.54 7.40
CA TYR A 115 2.82 -2.80 6.93
C TYR A 115 3.74 -3.48 7.95
N PHE A 116 4.05 -2.84 9.06
CA PHE A 116 4.63 -3.52 10.21
C PHE A 116 3.61 -4.46 10.90
N GLY A 117 2.31 -4.25 10.66
CA GLY A 117 1.27 -5.22 11.00
C GLY A 117 1.35 -6.48 10.14
N LEU A 118 0.91 -7.61 10.68
CA LEU A 118 0.83 -8.88 9.96
C LEU A 118 -0.14 -8.78 8.79
N HIS A 119 0.35 -9.02 7.59
CA HIS A 119 -0.44 -8.93 6.36
C HIS A 119 0.01 -9.94 5.32
N ALA A 120 -0.80 -10.11 4.27
CA ALA A 120 -0.44 -10.88 3.08
C ALA A 120 -1.16 -10.37 1.84
N GLY A 121 -0.48 -10.35 0.71
CA GLY A 121 -1.10 -10.15 -0.59
C GLY A 121 -1.67 -11.47 -1.09
N ASN A 122 -2.97 -11.67 -1.00
CA ASN A 122 -3.55 -12.95 -1.41
C ASN A 122 -3.42 -13.21 -2.92
N GLN A 123 -3.41 -14.47 -3.27
CA GLN A 123 -3.33 -14.92 -4.65
C GLN A 123 -4.57 -14.50 -5.45
N VAL A 124 -4.37 -14.12 -6.69
CA VAL A 124 -5.45 -13.86 -7.65
C VAL A 124 -5.86 -15.18 -8.28
N THR A 125 -6.98 -15.73 -7.84
CA THR A 125 -7.52 -17.02 -8.33
C THR A 125 -8.59 -16.84 -9.40
N ASN A 126 -9.15 -15.62 -9.53
CA ASN A 126 -10.14 -15.30 -10.54
C ASN A 126 -9.98 -13.85 -10.99
N ASN A 127 -10.11 -13.60 -12.30
CA ASN A 127 -9.99 -12.28 -12.89
C ASN A 127 -8.56 -11.69 -12.72
N PHE A 128 -8.44 -10.41 -12.38
CA PHE A 128 -7.16 -9.73 -12.15
C PHE A 128 -7.29 -8.73 -10.99
N ARG A 129 -6.13 -8.32 -10.47
CA ARG A 129 -6.03 -7.19 -9.54
C ARG A 129 -5.12 -6.13 -10.11
N TYR A 130 -5.60 -4.89 -10.09
CA TYR A 130 -4.85 -3.72 -10.49
C TYR A 130 -4.81 -2.72 -9.33
N THR A 131 -3.63 -2.53 -8.76
CA THR A 131 -3.44 -1.75 -7.54
C THR A 131 -2.20 -0.89 -7.60
N THR A 132 -2.24 0.27 -6.94
CA THR A 132 -1.04 1.03 -6.61
C THR A 132 -0.80 0.95 -5.11
N THR A 133 0.44 0.67 -4.74
CA THR A 133 0.92 0.78 -3.37
C THR A 133 1.96 1.88 -3.29
N ILE A 134 1.69 2.87 -2.45
CA ILE A 134 2.62 3.96 -2.14
C ILE A 134 3.03 3.81 -0.69
N ARG A 135 4.32 3.81 -0.41
CA ARG A 135 4.84 3.72 0.95
C ARG A 135 5.40 5.05 1.39
N VAL A 136 4.99 5.48 2.57
CA VAL A 136 5.42 6.73 3.20
C VAL A 136 5.99 6.46 4.59
N GLY A 137 7.10 7.11 4.91
CA GLY A 137 7.82 6.92 6.17
C GLY A 137 9.04 7.83 6.24
N LYS A 138 9.91 7.62 7.22
CA LYS A 138 11.21 8.32 7.31
C LYS A 138 12.25 7.75 6.37
N TYR A 139 12.09 6.49 6.03
CA TYR A 139 13.05 5.77 5.24
C TYR A 139 14.43 5.63 5.91
N LEU A 140 14.61 4.56 6.65
CA LEU A 140 15.89 4.31 7.35
C LEU A 140 16.78 3.26 6.69
N ASN A 141 16.29 2.31 5.92
CA ASN A 141 17.12 1.15 5.60
C ASN A 141 17.22 0.69 4.13
N TYR A 142 16.29 0.93 3.22
CA TYR A 142 16.40 0.35 1.85
C TYR A 142 15.62 1.16 0.85
N ALA A 143 16.20 2.21 0.31
CA ALA A 143 15.40 2.94 -0.54
C ALA A 143 15.92 3.13 -1.92
N THR A 144 15.14 2.69 -2.77
CA THR A 144 14.97 3.47 -3.97
C THR A 144 14.12 4.69 -3.59
N VAL A 145 14.78 5.71 -3.04
CA VAL A 145 14.14 7.03 -2.93
C VAL A 145 13.63 7.32 -4.32
N VAL A 146 12.33 7.57 -4.45
CA VAL A 146 11.79 8.14 -5.68
C VAL A 146 12.31 9.57 -5.70
N ASN A 147 13.53 9.72 -6.22
CA ASN A 147 14.26 10.99 -6.24
C ASN A 147 13.41 12.04 -6.95
N GLY A 148 13.13 13.11 -6.26
CA GLY A 148 12.56 14.31 -6.82
C GLY A 148 11.06 14.50 -6.67
N PHE A 149 10.33 13.58 -5.99
CA PHE A 149 8.90 13.78 -5.73
C PHE A 149 8.65 14.34 -4.33
N SER A 150 8.52 15.64 -4.23
CA SER A 150 7.94 16.32 -3.07
C SER A 150 6.50 16.68 -3.40
N ILE A 151 5.54 16.12 -2.69
CA ILE A 151 4.14 16.50 -2.80
C ILE A 151 3.77 17.30 -1.56
N SER A 152 3.58 18.59 -1.75
CA SER A 152 3.04 19.45 -0.70
C SER A 152 1.50 19.44 -0.74
N PRO A 153 0.82 19.60 0.41
CA PRO A 153 -0.63 19.78 0.41
C PRO A 153 -1.03 20.97 -0.45
N SER A 154 -2.06 20.81 -1.29
CA SER A 154 -2.58 21.92 -2.09
C SER A 154 -3.16 23.00 -1.18
N GLU A 155 -2.89 24.27 -1.47
CA GLU A 155 -3.39 25.40 -0.70
C GLU A 155 -4.88 25.73 -0.96
N LYS A 156 -5.62 24.90 -1.69
CA LYS A 156 -7.03 25.08 -2.01
C LYS A 156 -7.95 24.51 -0.94
#